data_0da4a299e66da4c72ccd14795b216dac
#
_entry.id   0da4a299e66da4c72ccd14795b216dac
#
_cell.length_a   1.000
_cell.length_b   1.000
_cell.length_c   1.000
_cell.angle_alpha   90.00
_cell.angle_beta   90.00
_cell.angle_gamma   90.00
#
_symmetry.space_group_name_H-M   'P 1'
#
loop_
_entity.id
_entity.type
_entity.pdbx_description
1 polymer ?
#
loop_
_entity_poly.entity_id
_entity_poly.type
_entity_poly.pdbx_seq_one_letter_code
_entity_poly.pdbx_strand_id
1 'polypeptide(L)'
;MKIMPALAEVKKIASEAKYNVLPVSLEMLSDFIIPIETMRILKNVSTHCYMLESAQANETWGRYTFLGFDPKLEITCINGEMKIGNLKVTIEHPSDYLRQILADYKSPRFDYLPSFTGGLVGYFSYDYLGYSEPGVKCDVEDTENFKDLDLMLFDKVIAFDHLRQKIILIVNMPLADVEVGYNKAVMELKQLEELLRNGEKKNEPGGRLTGEVTPLFNKEQFCNMVEKAKHHIREGDIFQIVLSNRLSAPFEGSLFNTYRVLRTINPSPYMFYFSGTDVEVAGASPETLVKLENGVLHTFPLAGTRPRGKNAEEDIALEKELLADKKELSEHNMLVDLGRNDLGKISRFGTVQVEKLHSVERFSHVMHIGSTVRGEIDEKHDAFDAIEAVLPAGTLSGAPKIRACQLIGELENNKRGIYGGAIGYIDFTGNMDTCIAIRIAYKKNGKVFVRSGAGIVADSVPEKEFEECINKAKASLKALELAQEVEG
;
A
#
# COMPACT_ATOMS: atom_id res chain seq x y z
N MET A 1 29.60 -1.73 17.87
CA MET A 1 28.60 -2.05 16.85
C MET A 1 29.29 -2.63 15.64
N LYS A 2 28.72 -3.68 15.02
CA LYS A 2 29.38 -4.40 13.91
C LYS A 2 28.73 -3.98 12.60
N ILE A 3 29.55 -3.54 11.65
CA ILE A 3 29.11 -3.27 10.28
C ILE A 3 29.15 -4.59 9.51
N MET A 4 28.08 -4.89 8.77
CA MET A 4 27.92 -6.13 8.01
C MET A 4 27.44 -5.81 6.58
N PRO A 5 27.92 -6.54 5.56
CA PRO A 5 29.04 -7.48 5.64
C PRO A 5 30.39 -6.78 5.78
N ALA A 6 31.45 -7.53 6.10
CA ALA A 6 32.78 -6.96 6.13
C ALA A 6 33.33 -6.69 4.72
N LEU A 7 34.26 -5.74 4.54
CA LEU A 7 34.80 -5.36 3.23
C LEU A 7 35.33 -6.57 2.42
N ALA A 8 35.96 -7.54 3.09
CA ALA A 8 36.47 -8.75 2.42
C ALA A 8 35.32 -9.58 1.79
N GLU A 9 34.20 -9.68 2.45
CA GLU A 9 33.03 -10.37 1.94
C GLU A 9 32.40 -9.59 0.77
N VAL A 10 32.31 -8.25 0.89
CA VAL A 10 31.82 -7.38 -0.20
C VAL A 10 32.69 -7.57 -1.46
N LYS A 11 34.03 -7.59 -1.31
CA LYS A 11 34.94 -7.82 -2.44
C LYS A 11 34.70 -9.17 -3.11
N LYS A 12 34.39 -10.21 -2.34
CA LYS A 12 34.10 -11.55 -2.86
C LYS A 12 32.78 -11.51 -3.67
N ILE A 13 31.72 -10.91 -3.13
CA ILE A 13 30.42 -10.82 -3.82
C ILE A 13 30.54 -9.97 -5.10
N ALA A 14 31.27 -8.85 -5.04
CA ALA A 14 31.50 -7.99 -6.19
C ALA A 14 32.24 -8.70 -7.32
N SER A 15 33.17 -9.61 -7.00
CA SER A 15 33.90 -10.39 -8.01
C SER A 15 33.07 -11.36 -8.81
N GLU A 16 31.84 -11.69 -8.35
CA GLU A 16 30.87 -12.50 -9.08
C GLU A 16 30.17 -11.74 -10.22
N ALA A 17 30.24 -10.41 -10.24
CA ALA A 17 29.62 -9.52 -11.23
C ALA A 17 28.11 -9.76 -11.49
N LYS A 18 27.40 -10.22 -10.45
CA LYS A 18 25.93 -10.50 -10.53
C LYS A 18 25.06 -9.35 -10.08
N TYR A 19 25.63 -8.41 -9.31
CA TYR A 19 24.91 -7.35 -8.62
C TYR A 19 25.53 -5.99 -8.92
N ASN A 20 24.72 -4.95 -8.82
CA ASN A 20 25.14 -3.57 -9.06
C ASN A 20 25.28 -2.77 -7.76
N VAL A 21 24.49 -3.14 -6.75
CA VAL A 21 24.53 -2.57 -5.41
C VAL A 21 24.60 -3.67 -4.35
N LEU A 22 24.97 -3.29 -3.12
CA LEU A 22 25.03 -4.21 -1.99
C LEU A 22 24.63 -3.47 -0.71
N PRO A 23 23.70 -4.02 0.11
CA PRO A 23 23.33 -3.42 1.38
C PRO A 23 24.44 -3.62 2.43
N VAL A 24 24.94 -2.51 2.96
CA VAL A 24 25.80 -2.46 4.15
C VAL A 24 24.96 -2.02 5.32
N SER A 25 25.06 -2.69 6.45
CA SER A 25 24.18 -2.45 7.60
C SER A 25 24.93 -2.24 8.90
N LEU A 26 24.30 -1.51 9.82
CA LEU A 26 24.72 -1.29 11.19
C LEU A 26 23.54 -1.59 12.12
N GLU A 27 23.72 -2.52 13.07
CA GLU A 27 22.72 -2.80 14.11
C GLU A 27 23.00 -1.98 15.38
N MET A 28 21.93 -1.43 15.98
CA MET A 28 21.96 -0.74 17.27
C MET A 28 20.73 -1.14 18.11
N LEU A 29 20.75 -0.89 19.43
CA LEU A 29 19.59 -1.13 20.30
C LEU A 29 18.51 -0.07 20.05
N SER A 30 17.25 -0.46 20.17
CA SER A 30 16.10 0.43 19.97
C SER A 30 15.55 1.03 21.27
N ASP A 31 16.33 1.03 22.32
CA ASP A 31 15.92 1.44 23.69
C ASP A 31 15.95 2.96 23.93
N PHE A 32 16.34 3.76 22.93
CA PHE A 32 16.48 5.21 23.08
C PHE A 32 15.54 6.03 22.18
N ILE A 33 14.93 5.43 21.15
CA ILE A 33 14.03 6.12 20.21
C ILE A 33 12.98 5.16 19.64
N ILE A 34 11.81 5.70 19.32
CA ILE A 34 10.70 4.98 18.69
C ILE A 34 10.45 5.45 17.24
N PRO A 35 9.76 4.65 16.38
CA PRO A 35 9.53 5.00 14.98
C PRO A 35 8.87 6.38 14.75
N ILE A 36 7.89 6.77 15.59
CA ILE A 36 7.22 8.07 15.46
C ILE A 36 8.19 9.23 15.71
N GLU A 37 9.05 9.13 16.71
CA GLU A 37 10.04 10.17 17.00
C GLU A 37 11.12 10.21 15.90
N THR A 38 11.51 9.05 15.38
CA THR A 38 12.38 8.95 14.22
C THR A 38 11.79 9.69 13.02
N MET A 39 10.50 9.45 12.71
CA MET A 39 9.84 10.15 11.60
C MET A 39 9.87 11.68 11.78
N ARG A 40 9.69 12.19 13.01
CA ARG A 40 9.78 13.64 13.29
C ARG A 40 11.19 14.19 12.99
N ILE A 41 12.24 13.43 13.28
CA ILE A 41 13.62 13.79 12.94
C ILE A 41 13.79 13.79 11.40
N LEU A 42 13.33 12.74 10.72
CA LEU A 42 13.47 12.62 9.26
C LEU A 42 12.72 13.73 8.53
N LYS A 43 11.51 14.10 8.98
CA LYS A 43 10.73 15.21 8.43
C LYS A 43 11.38 16.58 8.62
N ASN A 44 12.31 16.72 9.56
CA ASN A 44 13.07 17.95 9.74
C ASN A 44 14.18 18.11 8.68
N VAL A 45 14.67 17.02 8.14
CA VAL A 45 15.78 17.00 7.16
C VAL A 45 15.34 16.71 5.73
N SER A 46 14.12 16.20 5.54
CA SER A 46 13.57 15.89 4.21
C SER A 46 12.07 16.11 4.14
N THR A 47 11.58 16.63 3.01
CA THR A 47 10.15 16.69 2.70
C THR A 47 9.60 15.35 2.18
N HIS A 48 10.49 14.49 1.70
CA HIS A 48 10.16 13.16 1.19
C HIS A 48 10.53 12.10 2.21
N CYS A 49 9.52 11.60 2.90
CA CYS A 49 9.68 10.58 3.94
C CYS A 49 8.60 9.52 3.80
N TYR A 50 8.92 8.30 4.26
CA TYR A 50 7.90 7.26 4.42
C TYR A 50 8.08 6.52 5.74
N MET A 51 6.99 5.94 6.22
CA MET A 51 6.93 4.94 7.28
C MET A 51 5.95 3.86 6.89
N LEU A 52 6.40 2.61 6.90
CA LEU A 52 5.59 1.42 6.65
C LEU A 52 5.69 0.53 7.88
N GLU A 53 4.55 0.18 8.48
CA GLU A 53 4.49 -0.67 9.65
C GLU A 53 3.23 -1.56 9.64
N SER A 54 3.15 -2.49 10.57
CA SER A 54 1.94 -3.29 10.80
C SER A 54 1.55 -3.22 12.27
N ALA A 55 0.27 -3.09 12.53
CA ALA A 55 -0.26 -3.16 13.89
C ALA A 55 -0.43 -4.59 14.41
N GLN A 56 -0.26 -5.61 13.57
CA GLN A 56 -0.31 -7.01 13.97
C GLN A 56 1.06 -7.48 14.46
N ALA A 57 1.20 -7.61 15.77
CA ALA A 57 2.42 -8.12 16.40
C ALA A 57 2.47 -9.65 16.33
N ASN A 58 2.85 -10.23 15.21
CA ASN A 58 3.21 -11.64 15.11
C ASN A 58 4.56 -11.80 14.36
N GLU A 59 5.16 -12.99 14.40
CA GLU A 59 6.49 -13.24 13.82
C GLU A 59 6.55 -13.05 12.30
N THR A 60 5.42 -13.15 11.61
CA THR A 60 5.30 -13.03 10.14
C THR A 60 4.83 -11.64 9.70
N TRP A 61 3.95 -11.00 10.49
CA TRP A 61 3.39 -9.69 10.20
C TRP A 61 3.70 -8.75 11.36
N GLY A 62 4.19 -7.56 11.06
CA GLY A 62 4.44 -6.56 12.10
C GLY A 62 5.76 -6.68 12.83
N ARG A 63 6.67 -7.53 12.36
CA ARG A 63 8.01 -7.61 12.93
C ARG A 63 8.80 -6.33 12.72
N TYR A 64 8.64 -5.68 11.56
CA TYR A 64 9.43 -4.52 11.19
C TYR A 64 8.58 -3.27 11.00
N THR A 65 9.16 -2.13 11.39
CA THR A 65 8.76 -0.80 10.89
C THR A 65 9.88 -0.28 10.01
N PHE A 66 9.56 0.07 8.78
CA PHE A 66 10.50 0.63 7.81
C PHE A 66 10.29 2.14 7.68
N LEU A 67 11.40 2.88 7.72
CA LEU A 67 11.40 4.32 7.46
C LEU A 67 12.49 4.66 6.44
N GLY A 68 12.22 5.71 5.65
CA GLY A 68 13.21 6.28 4.75
C GLY A 68 12.93 7.75 4.50
N PHE A 69 13.95 8.42 4.00
CA PHE A 69 13.93 9.84 3.68
C PHE A 69 14.97 10.14 2.61
N ASP A 70 14.85 11.32 2.00
CA ASP A 70 15.81 11.81 1.00
C ASP A 70 16.02 10.79 -0.14
N PRO A 71 14.98 10.50 -0.96
CA PRO A 71 15.06 9.54 -2.04
C PRO A 71 16.07 9.96 -3.10
N LYS A 72 16.72 8.98 -3.73
CA LYS A 72 17.60 9.23 -4.89
C LYS A 72 16.84 9.75 -6.09
N LEU A 73 15.59 9.35 -6.22
CA LEU A 73 14.79 9.64 -7.38
C LEU A 73 13.31 9.65 -7.01
N GLU A 74 12.57 10.64 -7.50
CA GLU A 74 11.10 10.64 -7.52
C GLU A 74 10.64 10.33 -8.95
N ILE A 75 9.71 9.40 -9.08
CA ILE A 75 9.16 8.91 -10.34
C ILE A 75 7.66 9.07 -10.30
N THR A 76 7.12 9.89 -11.19
CA THR A 76 5.68 10.14 -11.25
C THR A 76 5.17 9.96 -12.68
N CYS A 77 3.90 9.57 -12.83
CA CYS A 77 3.24 9.50 -14.11
C CYS A 77 1.82 10.07 -14.02
N ILE A 78 1.42 10.85 -15.02
CA ILE A 78 0.07 11.36 -15.19
C ILE A 78 -0.29 11.27 -16.65
N ASN A 79 -1.33 10.51 -17.00
CA ASN A 79 -1.86 10.41 -18.36
C ASN A 79 -0.78 10.13 -19.43
N GLY A 80 0.14 9.20 -19.13
CA GLY A 80 1.24 8.84 -20.04
C GLY A 80 2.43 9.79 -20.04
N GLU A 81 2.39 10.90 -19.31
CA GLU A 81 3.57 11.75 -19.09
C GLU A 81 4.30 11.30 -17.82
N MET A 82 5.45 10.65 -18.00
CA MET A 82 6.30 10.20 -16.91
C MET A 82 7.40 11.21 -16.62
N LYS A 83 7.60 11.50 -15.33
CA LYS A 83 8.68 12.33 -14.83
C LYS A 83 9.61 11.47 -13.97
N ILE A 84 10.90 11.43 -14.32
CA ILE A 84 11.94 10.69 -13.63
C ILE A 84 13.00 11.72 -13.18
N GLY A 85 12.93 12.18 -11.94
CA GLY A 85 13.69 13.32 -11.50
C GLY A 85 13.39 14.57 -12.36
N ASN A 86 14.38 15.02 -13.13
CA ASN A 86 14.22 16.16 -14.04
C ASN A 86 13.87 15.77 -15.49
N LEU A 87 13.92 14.47 -15.82
CA LEU A 87 13.58 13.98 -17.15
C LEU A 87 12.06 13.84 -17.29
N LYS A 88 11.51 14.30 -18.44
CA LYS A 88 10.11 14.08 -18.82
C LYS A 88 10.06 13.27 -20.09
N VAL A 89 9.24 12.22 -20.12
CA VAL A 89 9.04 11.34 -21.27
C VAL A 89 7.57 10.98 -21.41
N THR A 90 7.10 10.87 -22.65
CA THR A 90 5.78 10.31 -22.95
C THR A 90 5.93 8.81 -23.12
N ILE A 91 5.08 8.04 -22.48
CA ILE A 91 5.19 6.58 -22.40
C ILE A 91 3.83 5.90 -22.58
N GLU A 92 3.86 4.68 -23.06
CA GLU A 92 2.69 3.78 -23.14
C GLU A 92 2.69 2.79 -21.97
N HIS A 93 3.87 2.31 -21.53
CA HIS A 93 4.04 1.34 -20.45
C HIS A 93 5.03 1.84 -19.39
N PRO A 94 4.55 2.42 -18.28
CA PRO A 94 5.41 2.94 -17.21
C PRO A 94 6.33 1.88 -16.61
N SER A 95 5.87 0.63 -16.51
CA SER A 95 6.63 -0.49 -15.95
C SER A 95 7.95 -0.75 -16.66
N ASP A 96 8.06 -0.50 -17.97
CA ASP A 96 9.31 -0.72 -18.71
C ASP A 96 10.44 0.20 -18.23
N TYR A 97 10.11 1.46 -17.95
CA TYR A 97 11.08 2.41 -17.39
C TYR A 97 11.43 2.08 -15.93
N LEU A 98 10.45 1.63 -15.14
CA LEU A 98 10.67 1.22 -13.76
C LEU A 98 11.60 0.00 -13.71
N ARG A 99 11.46 -0.97 -14.62
CA ARG A 99 12.36 -2.11 -14.78
C ARG A 99 13.79 -1.69 -15.09
N GLN A 100 13.95 -0.74 -16.02
CA GLN A 100 15.29 -0.19 -16.35
C GLN A 100 15.93 0.47 -15.15
N ILE A 101 15.19 1.28 -14.38
CA ILE A 101 15.70 1.92 -13.17
C ILE A 101 16.13 0.87 -12.14
N LEU A 102 15.28 -0.14 -11.86
CA LEU A 102 15.62 -1.18 -10.88
C LEU A 102 16.75 -2.10 -11.33
N ALA A 103 16.97 -2.28 -12.64
CA ALA A 103 18.07 -3.06 -13.15
C ALA A 103 19.44 -2.52 -12.69
N ASP A 104 19.56 -1.20 -12.52
CA ASP A 104 20.78 -0.55 -12.02
C ASP A 104 21.00 -0.77 -10.51
N TYR A 105 19.99 -1.29 -9.79
CA TYR A 105 20.01 -1.49 -8.34
C TYR A 105 19.93 -2.96 -7.94
N LYS A 106 20.22 -3.90 -8.85
CA LYS A 106 20.19 -5.33 -8.54
C LYS A 106 21.08 -5.66 -7.35
N SER A 107 20.52 -6.24 -6.29
CA SER A 107 21.12 -6.44 -4.98
C SER A 107 21.11 -7.91 -4.56
N PRO A 108 22.13 -8.40 -3.82
CA PRO A 108 22.07 -9.69 -3.15
C PRO A 108 21.15 -9.64 -1.94
N ARG A 109 20.57 -10.78 -1.60
CA ARG A 109 19.82 -10.97 -0.37
C ARG A 109 20.73 -11.53 0.74
N PHE A 110 20.48 -11.08 1.97
CA PHE A 110 21.09 -11.59 3.18
C PHE A 110 20.04 -12.00 4.19
N ASP A 111 20.09 -13.22 4.72
CA ASP A 111 19.09 -13.74 5.67
C ASP A 111 19.08 -13.01 7.02
N TYR A 112 20.15 -12.31 7.35
CA TYR A 112 20.22 -11.49 8.58
C TYR A 112 19.61 -10.09 8.42
N LEU A 113 19.26 -9.68 7.20
CA LEU A 113 18.58 -8.42 6.93
C LEU A 113 17.05 -8.61 6.78
N PRO A 114 16.26 -7.55 6.99
CA PRO A 114 14.83 -7.59 6.75
C PRO A 114 14.48 -7.82 5.28
N SER A 115 13.21 -8.10 4.99
CA SER A 115 12.70 -8.33 3.63
C SER A 115 12.80 -7.10 2.72
N PHE A 116 12.87 -5.90 3.29
CA PHE A 116 13.06 -4.65 2.58
C PHE A 116 14.36 -3.98 2.98
N THR A 117 15.27 -3.84 2.03
CA THR A 117 16.61 -3.27 2.23
C THR A 117 16.88 -2.01 1.42
N GLY A 118 15.96 -1.65 0.53
CA GLY A 118 15.97 -0.50 -0.37
C GLY A 118 15.20 -0.80 -1.63
N GLY A 119 14.68 0.21 -2.28
CA GLY A 119 13.83 0.02 -3.46
C GLY A 119 12.89 1.18 -3.72
N LEU A 120 11.84 0.90 -4.47
CA LEU A 120 10.75 1.82 -4.75
C LEU A 120 9.70 1.76 -3.64
N VAL A 121 9.30 2.91 -3.12
CA VAL A 121 8.20 3.06 -2.15
C VAL A 121 7.24 4.11 -2.67
N GLY A 122 5.94 3.87 -2.55
CA GLY A 122 4.89 4.80 -2.96
C GLY A 122 3.62 4.08 -3.39
N TYR A 123 2.99 4.55 -4.46
CA TYR A 123 1.73 3.97 -4.91
C TYR A 123 1.62 3.87 -6.44
N PHE A 124 0.82 2.88 -6.87
CA PHE A 124 0.17 2.79 -8.17
C PHE A 124 -1.32 3.10 -7.95
N SER A 125 -1.88 4.04 -8.69
CA SER A 125 -3.29 4.40 -8.55
C SER A 125 -4.22 3.31 -9.07
N TYR A 126 -5.51 3.40 -8.73
CA TYR A 126 -6.55 2.59 -9.38
C TYR A 126 -6.52 2.78 -10.91
N ASP A 127 -6.31 4.00 -11.35
CA ASP A 127 -6.37 4.39 -12.76
C ASP A 127 -5.14 3.90 -13.56
N TYR A 128 -4.10 3.38 -12.88
CA TYR A 128 -2.96 2.69 -13.52
C TYR A 128 -3.39 1.49 -14.36
N LEU A 129 -4.57 0.91 -14.07
CA LEU A 129 -5.21 -0.13 -14.89
C LEU A 129 -5.25 0.22 -16.38
N GLY A 130 -5.38 1.50 -16.74
CA GLY A 130 -5.41 1.94 -18.14
C GLY A 130 -4.14 1.60 -18.94
N TYR A 131 -3.01 1.36 -18.27
CA TYR A 131 -1.75 0.95 -18.90
C TYR A 131 -1.66 -0.57 -19.15
N SER A 132 -2.27 -1.37 -18.27
CA SER A 132 -2.26 -2.84 -18.38
C SER A 132 -3.45 -3.40 -19.16
N GLU A 133 -4.59 -2.70 -19.16
CA GLU A 133 -5.84 -3.14 -19.79
C GLU A 133 -6.38 -2.05 -20.74
N PRO A 134 -5.90 -1.98 -22.00
CA PRO A 134 -6.30 -0.92 -22.94
C PRO A 134 -7.80 -0.87 -23.26
N GLY A 135 -8.52 -1.95 -22.99
CA GLY A 135 -9.99 -2.03 -23.13
C GLY A 135 -10.77 -1.29 -22.06
N VAL A 136 -10.09 -0.85 -20.99
CA VAL A 136 -10.70 -0.04 -19.92
C VAL A 136 -10.34 1.42 -20.17
N LYS A 137 -11.32 2.22 -20.60
CA LYS A 137 -11.11 3.67 -20.76
C LYS A 137 -10.99 4.32 -19.40
N CYS A 138 -9.85 4.93 -19.14
CA CYS A 138 -9.59 5.77 -17.97
C CYS A 138 -9.75 7.27 -18.30
N ASP A 139 -10.44 7.62 -19.40
CA ASP A 139 -10.74 9.00 -19.79
C ASP A 139 -11.98 9.50 -19.01
N VAL A 140 -11.74 9.76 -17.73
CA VAL A 140 -12.73 10.25 -16.78
C VAL A 140 -12.28 11.60 -16.23
N GLU A 141 -13.23 12.37 -15.65
CA GLU A 141 -12.92 13.69 -15.09
C GLU A 141 -11.85 13.62 -13.98
N ASP A 142 -10.83 14.45 -14.12
CA ASP A 142 -9.77 14.65 -13.10
C ASP A 142 -9.56 16.13 -12.83
N THR A 143 -10.26 16.65 -11.82
CA THR A 143 -10.15 18.06 -11.40
C THR A 143 -8.94 18.32 -10.51
N GLU A 144 -8.27 17.29 -10.03
CA GLU A 144 -7.21 17.40 -9.01
C GLU A 144 -5.83 17.02 -9.55
N ASN A 145 -5.73 16.56 -10.79
CA ASN A 145 -4.50 16.05 -11.40
C ASN A 145 -3.86 14.92 -10.58
N PHE A 146 -4.65 13.88 -10.29
CA PHE A 146 -4.15 12.71 -9.57
C PHE A 146 -3.15 11.94 -10.43
N LYS A 147 -2.01 11.61 -9.82
CA LYS A 147 -0.98 10.82 -10.48
C LYS A 147 -1.43 9.37 -10.64
N ASP A 148 -1.06 8.76 -11.77
CA ASP A 148 -1.30 7.34 -12.03
C ASP A 148 -0.32 6.47 -11.24
N LEU A 149 0.90 6.97 -11.02
CA LEU A 149 1.86 6.43 -10.06
C LEU A 149 2.69 7.56 -9.44
N ASP A 150 3.14 7.33 -8.21
CA ASP A 150 4.10 8.18 -7.50
C ASP A 150 4.99 7.27 -6.64
N LEU A 151 6.21 7.09 -7.10
CA LEU A 151 7.19 6.19 -6.51
C LEU A 151 8.47 6.96 -6.19
N MET A 152 9.07 6.63 -5.07
CA MET A 152 10.35 7.20 -4.63
C MET A 152 11.36 6.09 -4.46
N LEU A 153 12.57 6.25 -5.02
CA LEU A 153 13.65 5.28 -4.92
C LEU A 153 14.54 5.60 -3.72
N PHE A 154 14.56 4.70 -2.76
CA PHE A 154 15.37 4.81 -1.54
C PHE A 154 16.51 3.81 -1.53
N ASP A 155 17.73 4.30 -1.40
CA ASP A 155 18.94 3.49 -1.20
C ASP A 155 19.34 3.38 0.28
N LYS A 156 18.64 4.08 1.16
CA LYS A 156 18.81 4.04 2.62
C LYS A 156 17.51 3.63 3.29
N VAL A 157 17.59 2.70 4.25
CA VAL A 157 16.44 2.22 5.01
C VAL A 157 16.80 2.16 6.49
N ILE A 158 15.87 2.60 7.33
CA ILE A 158 15.91 2.44 8.78
C ILE A 158 14.84 1.40 9.12
N ALA A 159 15.24 0.23 9.61
CA ALA A 159 14.33 -0.84 9.99
C ALA A 159 14.34 -1.04 11.51
N PHE A 160 13.19 -0.90 12.15
CA PHE A 160 12.99 -1.28 13.54
C PHE A 160 12.57 -2.75 13.58
N ASP A 161 13.39 -3.63 14.15
CA ASP A 161 13.06 -5.03 14.44
C ASP A 161 12.45 -5.11 15.83
N HIS A 162 11.12 -5.15 15.89
CA HIS A 162 10.38 -5.17 17.15
C HIS A 162 10.55 -6.48 17.93
N LEU A 163 10.84 -7.59 17.23
CA LEU A 163 11.10 -8.89 17.85
C LEU A 163 12.46 -8.90 18.57
N ARG A 164 13.50 -8.36 17.91
CA ARG A 164 14.86 -8.35 18.45
C ARG A 164 15.21 -7.10 19.24
N GLN A 165 14.29 -6.13 19.30
CA GLN A 165 14.48 -4.81 19.93
C GLN A 165 15.73 -4.10 19.41
N LYS A 166 15.84 -4.06 18.07
CA LYS A 166 16.98 -3.45 17.36
C LYS A 166 16.53 -2.48 16.29
N ILE A 167 17.40 -1.54 15.99
CA ILE A 167 17.35 -0.71 14.79
C ILE A 167 18.44 -1.20 13.85
N ILE A 168 18.08 -1.45 12.60
CA ILE A 168 19.00 -1.85 11.54
C ILE A 168 19.06 -0.69 10.54
N LEU A 169 20.19 -0.01 10.49
CA LEU A 169 20.47 1.00 9.49
C LEU A 169 21.07 0.31 8.27
N ILE A 170 20.54 0.62 7.08
CA ILE A 170 20.93 -0.02 5.83
C ILE A 170 21.27 1.07 4.80
N VAL A 171 22.41 0.93 4.14
CA VAL A 171 22.84 1.78 3.02
C VAL A 171 23.24 0.88 1.86
N ASN A 172 22.62 1.04 0.70
CA ASN A 172 22.96 0.29 -0.50
C ASN A 172 24.11 0.99 -1.23
N MET A 173 25.30 0.37 -1.17
CA MET A 173 26.48 0.89 -1.83
C MET A 173 26.58 0.40 -3.28
N PRO A 174 27.03 1.23 -4.25
CA PRO A 174 27.33 0.78 -5.60
C PRO A 174 28.61 -0.10 -5.59
N LEU A 175 28.63 -1.14 -6.43
CA LEU A 175 29.74 -2.09 -6.55
C LEU A 175 30.78 -1.72 -7.62
N ALA A 176 30.61 -0.62 -8.34
CA ALA A 176 31.53 -0.17 -9.38
C ALA A 176 32.93 0.14 -8.84
N ASP A 177 33.03 0.74 -7.65
CA ASP A 177 34.28 0.92 -6.89
C ASP A 177 34.01 0.48 -5.44
N VAL A 178 34.41 -0.75 -5.14
CA VAL A 178 34.09 -1.42 -3.88
C VAL A 178 34.68 -0.70 -2.67
N GLU A 179 35.93 -0.22 -2.74
CA GLU A 179 36.58 0.39 -1.58
C GLU A 179 36.02 1.78 -1.28
N VAL A 180 35.83 2.59 -2.32
CA VAL A 180 35.24 3.91 -2.19
C VAL A 180 33.77 3.79 -1.75
N GLY A 181 33.00 2.92 -2.39
CA GLY A 181 31.60 2.66 -2.06
C GLY A 181 31.42 2.18 -0.62
N TYR A 182 32.24 1.24 -0.16
CA TYR A 182 32.17 0.72 1.21
C TYR A 182 32.48 1.79 2.25
N ASN A 183 33.58 2.55 2.05
CA ASN A 183 33.94 3.62 2.98
C ASN A 183 32.86 4.71 3.06
N LYS A 184 32.27 5.05 1.91
CA LYS A 184 31.13 5.99 1.85
C LYS A 184 29.92 5.45 2.60
N ALA A 185 29.54 4.19 2.37
CA ALA A 185 28.42 3.56 3.07
C ALA A 185 28.63 3.53 4.60
N VAL A 186 29.85 3.22 5.05
CA VAL A 186 30.23 3.27 6.47
C VAL A 186 30.09 4.67 7.05
N MET A 187 30.48 5.69 6.30
CA MET A 187 30.27 7.10 6.71
C MET A 187 28.78 7.45 6.81
N GLU A 188 27.99 7.10 5.81
CA GLU A 188 26.56 7.35 5.78
C GLU A 188 25.83 6.62 6.93
N LEU A 189 26.21 5.38 7.25
CA LEU A 189 25.68 4.65 8.40
C LEU A 189 25.94 5.36 9.73
N LYS A 190 27.15 5.93 9.90
CA LYS A 190 27.50 6.71 11.11
C LYS A 190 26.73 8.03 11.16
N GLN A 191 26.53 8.68 10.03
CA GLN A 191 25.70 9.91 9.94
C GLN A 191 24.25 9.61 10.28
N LEU A 192 23.70 8.47 9.82
CA LEU A 192 22.34 8.02 10.19
C LEU A 192 22.25 7.72 11.69
N GLU A 193 23.24 7.04 12.27
CA GLU A 193 23.28 6.80 13.72
C GLU A 193 23.28 8.12 14.50
N GLU A 194 24.12 9.08 14.11
CA GLU A 194 24.21 10.40 14.72
C GLU A 194 22.88 11.18 14.58
N LEU A 195 22.28 11.14 13.40
CA LEU A 195 20.97 11.76 13.14
C LEU A 195 19.89 11.20 14.06
N LEU A 196 19.84 9.87 14.26
CA LEU A 196 18.84 9.26 15.14
C LEU A 196 19.07 9.59 16.62
N ARG A 197 20.34 9.75 17.05
CA ARG A 197 20.68 10.07 18.44
C ARG A 197 20.46 11.53 18.80
N ASN A 198 20.83 12.42 17.91
CA ASN A 198 21.01 13.85 18.22
C ASN A 198 20.23 14.77 17.27
N GLY A 199 19.51 14.22 16.28
CA GLY A 199 18.74 15.03 15.33
C GLY A 199 17.58 15.74 16.00
N GLU A 200 17.37 16.99 15.58
CA GLU A 200 16.24 17.80 16.04
C GLU A 200 14.94 17.26 15.45
N LYS A 201 13.91 17.23 16.29
CA LYS A 201 12.56 16.81 15.91
C LYS A 201 11.81 17.96 15.28
N LYS A 202 11.18 17.73 14.13
CA LYS A 202 10.30 18.71 13.54
C LYS A 202 9.05 18.89 14.40
N ASN A 203 8.80 20.13 14.77
CA ASN A 203 7.59 20.53 15.45
C ASN A 203 6.62 21.08 14.41
N GLU A 204 5.72 20.25 13.91
CA GLU A 204 4.71 20.66 12.94
C GLU A 204 3.36 20.88 13.66
N PRO A 205 2.67 22.00 13.36
CA PRO A 205 1.29 22.14 13.81
C PRO A 205 0.46 20.98 13.24
N GLY A 206 -0.44 20.46 14.03
CA GLY A 206 -1.39 19.42 13.62
C GLY A 206 -2.17 19.87 12.39
N GLY A 207 -2.45 18.92 11.50
CA GLY A 207 -3.31 19.20 10.37
C GLY A 207 -4.73 19.50 10.82
N ARG A 208 -5.41 20.43 10.13
CA ARG A 208 -6.78 20.82 10.46
C ARG A 208 -7.66 21.00 9.23
N LEU A 209 -8.91 20.63 9.38
CA LEU A 209 -9.96 20.97 8.43
C LEU A 209 -10.26 22.47 8.55
N THR A 210 -10.28 23.18 7.42
CA THR A 210 -10.57 24.64 7.38
C THR A 210 -11.91 24.94 6.69
N GLY A 211 -12.70 23.91 6.39
CA GLY A 211 -14.02 24.00 5.80
C GLY A 211 -14.82 22.71 5.99
N GLU A 212 -16.02 22.70 5.46
CA GLU A 212 -16.93 21.56 5.55
C GLU A 212 -16.47 20.39 4.66
N VAL A 213 -16.74 19.17 5.12
CA VAL A 213 -16.55 17.94 4.34
C VAL A 213 -17.69 17.78 3.36
N THR A 214 -17.38 17.77 2.07
CA THR A 214 -18.37 17.64 1.00
C THR A 214 -18.21 16.34 0.23
N PRO A 215 -19.30 15.59 -0.03
CA PRO A 215 -19.24 14.41 -0.88
C PRO A 215 -19.22 14.81 -2.37
N LEU A 216 -18.53 14.01 -3.20
CA LEU A 216 -18.55 14.16 -4.66
C LEU A 216 -19.97 13.90 -5.21
N PHE A 217 -20.62 12.86 -4.71
CA PHE A 217 -21.99 12.49 -5.04
C PHE A 217 -22.89 12.66 -3.82
N ASN A 218 -23.98 13.41 -3.95
CA ASN A 218 -25.00 13.44 -2.93
C ASN A 218 -25.77 12.10 -2.89
N LYS A 219 -26.67 11.94 -1.90
CA LYS A 219 -27.40 10.67 -1.69
C LYS A 219 -28.21 10.27 -2.94
N GLU A 220 -28.90 11.20 -3.58
CA GLU A 220 -29.71 10.92 -4.76
C GLU A 220 -28.85 10.46 -5.95
N GLN A 221 -27.75 11.16 -6.21
CA GLN A 221 -26.81 10.80 -7.28
C GLN A 221 -26.20 9.40 -7.06
N PHE A 222 -25.78 9.11 -5.83
CA PHE A 222 -25.21 7.79 -5.50
C PHE A 222 -26.25 6.67 -5.63
N CYS A 223 -27.48 6.88 -5.11
CA CYS A 223 -28.56 5.92 -5.25
C CYS A 223 -28.91 5.65 -6.72
N ASN A 224 -28.91 6.68 -7.57
CA ASN A 224 -29.08 6.50 -9.01
C ASN A 224 -27.98 5.67 -9.67
N MET A 225 -26.72 5.84 -9.25
CA MET A 225 -25.62 4.99 -9.73
C MET A 225 -25.83 3.53 -9.31
N VAL A 226 -26.26 3.28 -8.07
CA VAL A 226 -26.59 1.94 -7.58
C VAL A 226 -27.68 1.29 -8.41
N GLU A 227 -28.78 1.99 -8.73
CA GLU A 227 -29.85 1.43 -9.56
C GLU A 227 -29.39 1.12 -10.99
N LYS A 228 -28.54 1.96 -11.60
CA LYS A 228 -27.91 1.66 -12.89
C LYS A 228 -27.02 0.41 -12.82
N ALA A 229 -26.21 0.29 -11.78
CA ALA A 229 -25.38 -0.89 -11.56
C ALA A 229 -26.23 -2.17 -11.40
N LYS A 230 -27.33 -2.12 -10.64
CA LYS A 230 -28.30 -3.22 -10.51
C LYS A 230 -28.95 -3.59 -11.84
N HIS A 231 -29.18 -2.62 -12.73
CA HIS A 231 -29.66 -2.90 -14.08
C HIS A 231 -28.64 -3.76 -14.84
N HIS A 232 -27.36 -3.39 -14.86
CA HIS A 232 -26.30 -4.19 -15.49
C HIS A 232 -26.13 -5.60 -14.90
N ILE A 233 -26.38 -5.74 -13.58
CA ILE A 233 -26.39 -7.07 -12.94
C ILE A 233 -27.55 -7.91 -13.45
N ARG A 234 -28.77 -7.34 -13.60
CA ARG A 234 -29.95 -8.04 -14.11
C ARG A 234 -29.81 -8.43 -15.60
N GLU A 235 -29.16 -7.58 -16.40
CA GLU A 235 -28.87 -7.88 -17.81
C GLU A 235 -27.76 -8.93 -17.99
N GLY A 236 -27.05 -9.29 -16.91
CA GLY A 236 -25.98 -10.29 -16.93
C GLY A 236 -24.61 -9.76 -17.37
N ASP A 237 -24.41 -8.46 -17.40
CA ASP A 237 -23.12 -7.83 -17.71
C ASP A 237 -22.06 -8.13 -16.63
N ILE A 238 -22.50 -8.12 -15.36
CA ILE A 238 -21.67 -8.30 -14.17
C ILE A 238 -22.46 -9.05 -13.09
N PHE A 239 -21.74 -9.64 -12.12
CA PHE A 239 -22.35 -10.23 -10.91
C PHE A 239 -22.32 -9.26 -9.74
N GLN A 240 -21.27 -8.46 -9.65
CA GLN A 240 -21.00 -7.51 -8.58
C GLN A 240 -20.15 -6.36 -9.11
N ILE A 241 -20.35 -5.17 -8.53
CA ILE A 241 -19.56 -3.97 -8.80
C ILE A 241 -19.37 -3.18 -7.51
N VAL A 242 -18.21 -2.56 -7.33
CA VAL A 242 -17.93 -1.67 -6.19
C VAL A 242 -18.02 -0.22 -6.65
N LEU A 243 -19.05 0.49 -6.18
CA LEU A 243 -19.20 1.94 -6.39
C LEU A 243 -18.66 2.71 -5.20
N SER A 244 -18.05 3.86 -5.47
CA SER A 244 -17.38 4.66 -4.44
C SER A 244 -17.83 6.12 -4.42
N ASN A 245 -17.64 6.77 -3.28
CA ASN A 245 -17.86 8.21 -3.12
C ASN A 245 -16.63 8.85 -2.48
N ARG A 246 -16.24 10.01 -2.97
CA ARG A 246 -15.10 10.78 -2.47
C ARG A 246 -15.61 11.93 -1.61
N LEU A 247 -15.09 12.01 -0.39
CA LEU A 247 -15.30 13.13 0.52
C LEU A 247 -14.06 14.04 0.45
N SER A 248 -14.26 15.34 0.41
CA SER A 248 -13.17 16.31 0.37
C SER A 248 -13.47 17.53 1.25
N ALA A 249 -12.41 18.11 1.80
CA ALA A 249 -12.48 19.35 2.55
C ALA A 249 -11.19 20.17 2.37
N PRO A 250 -11.23 21.50 2.47
CA PRO A 250 -10.05 22.33 2.62
C PRO A 250 -9.25 21.89 3.85
N PHE A 251 -7.92 21.83 3.73
CA PHE A 251 -7.06 21.31 4.78
C PHE A 251 -5.71 22.02 4.82
N GLU A 252 -5.29 22.39 6.01
CA GLU A 252 -3.98 22.98 6.29
C GLU A 252 -3.15 22.08 7.22
N GLY A 253 -1.83 22.22 7.16
CA GLY A 253 -0.90 21.44 7.99
C GLY A 253 -0.59 20.06 7.40
N SER A 254 -0.05 19.17 8.25
CA SER A 254 0.43 17.83 7.88
C SER A 254 -0.56 16.74 8.30
N LEU A 255 -0.63 15.65 7.52
CA LEU A 255 -1.39 14.44 7.88
C LEU A 255 -0.65 13.54 8.89
N PHE A 256 0.54 13.93 9.36
CA PHE A 256 1.30 13.06 10.26
C PHE A 256 0.58 12.80 11.59
N ASN A 257 -0.06 13.82 12.19
CA ASN A 257 -0.87 13.61 13.39
C ASN A 257 -2.14 12.77 13.09
N THR A 258 -2.72 12.91 11.91
CA THR A 258 -3.80 12.02 11.45
C THR A 258 -3.35 10.56 11.42
N TYR A 259 -2.14 10.30 10.91
CA TYR A 259 -1.53 8.97 10.95
C TYR A 259 -1.33 8.46 12.38
N ARG A 260 -0.81 9.29 13.29
CA ARG A 260 -0.64 8.94 14.73
C ARG A 260 -1.97 8.53 15.37
N VAL A 261 -3.05 9.24 15.07
CA VAL A 261 -4.40 8.91 15.54
C VAL A 261 -4.91 7.61 14.91
N LEU A 262 -4.76 7.43 13.59
CA LEU A 262 -5.17 6.20 12.89
C LEU A 262 -4.56 4.95 13.54
N ARG A 263 -3.30 5.00 13.96
CA ARG A 263 -2.63 3.88 14.66
C ARG A 263 -3.37 3.44 15.93
N THR A 264 -4.09 4.33 16.58
CA THR A 264 -4.79 4.06 17.85
C THR A 264 -6.24 3.66 17.64
N ILE A 265 -6.94 4.26 16.67
CA ILE A 265 -8.38 4.03 16.49
C ILE A 265 -8.71 2.97 15.44
N ASN A 266 -7.79 2.71 14.51
CA ASN A 266 -7.97 1.73 13.43
C ASN A 266 -6.68 0.95 13.12
N PRO A 267 -6.07 0.27 14.11
CA PRO A 267 -4.88 -0.53 13.88
C PRO A 267 -5.14 -1.60 12.82
N SER A 268 -4.25 -1.71 11.83
CA SER A 268 -4.42 -2.54 10.64
C SER A 268 -3.12 -3.25 10.26
N PRO A 269 -3.16 -4.35 9.49
CA PRO A 269 -1.98 -5.05 9.01
C PRO A 269 -1.01 -4.18 8.22
N TYR A 270 -1.53 -3.20 7.50
CA TYR A 270 -0.75 -2.21 6.77
C TYR A 270 -1.04 -0.81 7.28
N MET A 271 -0.11 -0.25 8.01
CA MET A 271 -0.11 1.13 8.46
C MET A 271 0.97 1.89 7.70
N PHE A 272 0.63 3.00 7.08
CA PHE A 272 1.58 3.74 6.27
C PHE A 272 1.35 5.25 6.32
N TYR A 273 2.47 5.94 6.27
CA TYR A 273 2.53 7.37 6.06
C TYR A 273 3.63 7.66 5.02
N PHE A 274 3.36 8.50 4.05
CA PHE A 274 4.40 9.05 3.21
C PHE A 274 4.08 10.49 2.77
N SER A 275 5.13 11.24 2.52
CA SER A 275 5.09 12.59 1.99
C SER A 275 5.99 12.69 0.77
N GLY A 276 5.50 13.33 -0.28
CA GLY A 276 6.20 13.62 -1.52
C GLY A 276 6.11 15.10 -1.88
N THR A 277 6.39 15.43 -3.14
CA THR A 277 6.43 16.81 -3.62
C THR A 277 5.08 17.53 -3.46
N ASP A 278 3.96 16.88 -3.82
CA ASP A 278 2.63 17.47 -3.87
C ASP A 278 1.53 16.61 -3.23
N VAL A 279 1.91 15.50 -2.61
CA VAL A 279 0.99 14.56 -1.98
C VAL A 279 1.50 14.14 -0.61
N GLU A 280 0.59 14.00 0.33
CA GLU A 280 0.83 13.41 1.65
C GLU A 280 -0.27 12.39 1.91
N VAL A 281 0.08 11.19 2.37
CA VAL A 281 -0.86 10.09 2.57
C VAL A 281 -0.68 9.50 3.97
N ALA A 282 -1.81 9.26 4.63
CA ALA A 282 -1.90 8.53 5.89
C ALA A 282 -2.95 7.44 5.77
N GLY A 283 -2.62 6.20 6.12
CA GLY A 283 -3.54 5.10 5.92
C GLY A 283 -3.37 3.91 6.85
N ALA A 284 -4.43 3.11 6.90
CA ALA A 284 -4.57 1.92 7.73
C ALA A 284 -5.34 0.83 6.96
N SER A 285 -4.68 0.19 6.00
CA SER A 285 -5.32 -0.82 5.14
C SER A 285 -5.36 -2.18 5.81
N PRO A 286 -6.52 -2.85 5.81
CA PRO A 286 -6.64 -4.20 6.35
C PRO A 286 -6.26 -5.28 5.33
N GLU A 287 -6.04 -4.94 4.05
CA GLU A 287 -6.04 -5.92 2.97
C GLU A 287 -4.79 -5.84 2.09
N THR A 288 -4.10 -6.97 1.94
CA THR A 288 -3.01 -7.13 0.99
C THR A 288 -3.54 -7.09 -0.44
N LEU A 289 -2.87 -6.34 -1.33
CA LEU A 289 -3.12 -6.46 -2.75
C LEU A 289 -2.40 -7.69 -3.31
N VAL A 290 -1.07 -7.66 -3.31
CA VAL A 290 -0.21 -8.78 -3.70
C VAL A 290 1.13 -8.68 -3.01
N LYS A 291 1.63 -9.83 -2.55
CA LYS A 291 2.98 -9.99 -1.99
C LYS A 291 3.77 -10.92 -2.88
N LEU A 292 5.02 -10.57 -3.19
CA LEU A 292 5.99 -11.40 -3.88
C LEU A 292 7.22 -11.55 -2.98
N GLU A 293 7.50 -12.76 -2.54
CA GLU A 293 8.64 -13.04 -1.69
C GLU A 293 9.34 -14.31 -2.15
N ASN A 294 10.61 -14.20 -2.53
CA ASN A 294 11.43 -15.33 -3.00
C ASN A 294 10.82 -16.10 -4.18
N GLY A 295 10.21 -15.38 -5.11
CA GLY A 295 9.55 -15.97 -6.28
C GLY A 295 8.17 -16.58 -5.99
N VAL A 296 7.63 -16.39 -4.78
CA VAL A 296 6.30 -16.86 -4.39
C VAL A 296 5.35 -15.67 -4.26
N LEU A 297 4.26 -15.72 -5.01
CA LEU A 297 3.16 -14.76 -4.99
C LEU A 297 2.12 -15.19 -3.97
N HIS A 298 1.57 -14.22 -3.24
CA HIS A 298 0.43 -14.42 -2.36
C HIS A 298 -0.59 -13.30 -2.51
N THR A 299 -1.87 -13.66 -2.43
CA THR A 299 -2.97 -12.73 -2.16
C THR A 299 -3.87 -13.32 -1.08
N PHE A 300 -4.52 -12.43 -0.32
CA PHE A 300 -5.26 -12.82 0.89
C PHE A 300 -6.69 -12.27 0.82
N PRO A 301 -7.57 -12.88 0.01
CA PRO A 301 -8.97 -12.45 -0.07
C PRO A 301 -9.64 -12.45 1.29
N LEU A 302 -10.29 -11.34 1.63
CA LEU A 302 -11.09 -11.16 2.85
C LEU A 302 -12.52 -10.80 2.46
N ALA A 303 -13.50 -11.47 3.04
CA ALA A 303 -14.92 -11.16 2.87
C ALA A 303 -15.71 -11.58 4.11
N GLY A 304 -16.97 -11.19 4.15
CA GLY A 304 -17.82 -11.43 5.31
C GLY A 304 -17.35 -10.71 6.57
N THR A 305 -18.26 -10.18 7.34
CA THR A 305 -17.91 -9.42 8.53
C THR A 305 -18.86 -9.74 9.67
N ARG A 306 -18.32 -10.01 10.86
CA ARG A 306 -19.05 -10.03 12.13
C ARG A 306 -18.29 -9.22 13.16
N PRO A 307 -18.98 -8.57 14.11
CA PRO A 307 -18.31 -7.92 15.23
C PRO A 307 -17.61 -8.98 16.10
N ARG A 308 -16.66 -8.53 16.93
CA ARG A 308 -16.08 -9.36 17.99
C ARG A 308 -17.09 -9.59 19.09
N GLY A 309 -17.10 -10.78 19.66
CA GLY A 309 -17.91 -11.13 20.81
C GLY A 309 -17.44 -10.41 22.08
N LYS A 310 -18.35 -10.17 23.03
CA LYS A 310 -18.04 -9.57 24.33
C LYS A 310 -17.20 -10.51 25.22
N ASN A 311 -17.23 -11.79 24.92
CA ASN A 311 -16.47 -12.85 25.57
C ASN A 311 -16.13 -13.98 24.56
N ALA A 312 -15.33 -14.95 24.98
CA ALA A 312 -14.88 -16.04 24.11
C ALA A 312 -16.01 -16.90 23.58
N GLU A 313 -17.08 -17.11 24.34
CA GLU A 313 -18.23 -17.95 23.92
C GLU A 313 -19.04 -17.25 22.81
N GLU A 314 -19.31 -15.96 22.99
CA GLU A 314 -19.98 -15.13 21.98
C GLU A 314 -19.13 -15.00 20.70
N ASP A 315 -17.81 -14.84 20.84
CA ASP A 315 -16.87 -14.78 19.71
C ASP A 315 -16.90 -16.07 18.87
N ILE A 316 -16.93 -17.24 19.52
CA ILE A 316 -17.07 -18.55 18.86
C ILE A 316 -18.45 -18.71 18.22
N ALA A 317 -19.51 -18.20 18.85
CA ALA A 317 -20.86 -18.26 18.28
C ALA A 317 -20.96 -17.42 16.99
N LEU A 318 -20.43 -16.21 17.00
CA LEU A 318 -20.37 -15.31 15.83
C LEU A 318 -19.50 -15.89 14.71
N GLU A 319 -18.38 -16.55 15.04
CA GLU A 319 -17.58 -17.28 14.06
C GLU A 319 -18.38 -18.39 13.35
N LYS A 320 -19.09 -19.22 14.13
CA LYS A 320 -19.92 -20.29 13.58
C LYS A 320 -21.05 -19.74 12.71
N GLU A 321 -21.67 -18.64 13.12
CA GLU A 321 -22.69 -17.95 12.33
C GLU A 321 -22.10 -17.46 11.00
N LEU A 322 -20.94 -16.80 11.04
CA LEU A 322 -20.25 -16.29 9.85
C LEU A 322 -19.92 -17.42 8.85
N LEU A 323 -19.37 -18.53 9.34
CA LEU A 323 -19.01 -19.69 8.53
C LEU A 323 -20.25 -20.51 8.05
N ALA A 324 -21.42 -20.31 8.64
CA ALA A 324 -22.67 -20.90 8.20
C ALA A 324 -23.45 -20.04 7.19
N ASP A 325 -23.07 -18.78 7.03
CA ASP A 325 -23.72 -17.84 6.13
C ASP A 325 -23.37 -18.13 4.67
N LYS A 326 -24.32 -18.73 3.96
CA LYS A 326 -24.13 -19.15 2.56
C LYS A 326 -23.88 -17.98 1.60
N LYS A 327 -24.42 -16.80 1.88
CA LYS A 327 -24.21 -15.60 1.08
C LYS A 327 -22.77 -15.12 1.22
N GLU A 328 -22.29 -14.97 2.45
CA GLU A 328 -20.92 -14.55 2.75
C GLU A 328 -19.88 -15.53 2.18
N LEU A 329 -20.12 -16.85 2.31
CA LEU A 329 -19.27 -17.88 1.73
C LEU A 329 -19.27 -17.85 0.20
N SER A 330 -20.41 -17.59 -0.44
CA SER A 330 -20.50 -17.50 -1.90
C SER A 330 -19.72 -16.27 -2.43
N GLU A 331 -19.86 -15.13 -1.78
CA GLU A 331 -19.10 -13.93 -2.09
C GLU A 331 -17.59 -14.15 -1.89
N HIS A 332 -17.22 -14.76 -0.77
CA HIS A 332 -15.82 -15.08 -0.48
C HIS A 332 -15.21 -16.02 -1.53
N ASN A 333 -15.93 -17.08 -1.93
CA ASN A 333 -15.47 -18.00 -2.97
C ASN A 333 -15.24 -17.31 -4.30
N MET A 334 -16.10 -16.35 -4.67
CA MET A 334 -15.91 -15.54 -5.87
C MET A 334 -14.60 -14.72 -5.80
N LEU A 335 -14.28 -14.13 -4.64
CA LEU A 335 -13.03 -13.40 -4.45
C LEU A 335 -11.80 -14.32 -4.48
N VAL A 336 -11.89 -15.52 -3.92
CA VAL A 336 -10.84 -16.53 -4.01
C VAL A 336 -10.58 -16.94 -5.46
N ASP A 337 -11.63 -17.20 -6.24
CA ASP A 337 -11.51 -17.54 -7.66
C ASP A 337 -10.93 -16.39 -8.47
N LEU A 338 -11.30 -15.15 -8.16
CA LEU A 338 -10.72 -13.97 -8.79
C LEU A 338 -9.22 -13.86 -8.48
N GLY A 339 -8.81 -14.06 -7.22
CA GLY A 339 -7.39 -14.08 -6.83
C GLY A 339 -6.60 -15.21 -7.52
N ARG A 340 -7.20 -16.40 -7.66
CA ARG A 340 -6.61 -17.51 -8.43
C ARG A 340 -6.44 -17.15 -9.90
N ASN A 341 -7.43 -16.52 -10.50
CA ASN A 341 -7.37 -16.08 -11.89
C ASN A 341 -6.29 -14.98 -12.09
N ASP A 342 -6.22 -14.02 -11.19
CA ASP A 342 -5.24 -12.94 -11.27
C ASP A 342 -3.79 -13.47 -11.15
N LEU A 343 -3.50 -14.30 -10.13
CA LEU A 343 -2.19 -14.92 -9.98
C LEU A 343 -1.90 -15.92 -11.12
N GLY A 344 -2.92 -16.56 -11.68
CA GLY A 344 -2.78 -17.51 -12.77
C GLY A 344 -2.19 -16.92 -14.04
N LYS A 345 -2.35 -15.60 -14.28
CA LYS A 345 -1.81 -14.89 -15.44
C LYS A 345 -0.28 -14.86 -15.47
N ILE A 346 0.34 -14.89 -14.29
CA ILE A 346 1.79 -14.64 -14.10
C ILE A 346 2.52 -15.76 -13.37
N SER A 347 1.80 -16.79 -12.91
CA SER A 347 2.37 -17.94 -12.20
C SER A 347 2.76 -19.05 -13.17
N ARG A 348 3.76 -19.82 -12.81
CA ARG A 348 4.09 -21.08 -13.49
C ARG A 348 2.87 -21.99 -13.51
N PHE A 349 2.62 -22.64 -14.65
CA PHE A 349 1.48 -23.51 -14.83
C PHE A 349 1.41 -24.60 -13.74
N GLY A 350 0.22 -24.78 -13.15
CA GLY A 350 -0.02 -25.79 -12.11
C GLY A 350 0.45 -25.42 -10.69
N THR A 351 1.00 -24.20 -10.47
CA THR A 351 1.50 -23.80 -9.14
C THR A 351 0.50 -22.98 -8.33
N VAL A 352 -0.59 -22.49 -8.95
CA VAL A 352 -1.62 -21.73 -8.23
C VAL A 352 -2.42 -22.65 -7.32
N GLN A 353 -2.42 -22.35 -6.03
CA GLN A 353 -3.05 -23.14 -4.98
C GLN A 353 -3.77 -22.25 -3.97
N VAL A 354 -4.84 -22.79 -3.39
CA VAL A 354 -5.46 -22.21 -2.20
C VAL A 354 -4.86 -22.93 -0.99
N GLU A 355 -3.89 -22.29 -0.33
CA GLU A 355 -3.19 -22.87 0.84
C GLU A 355 -4.10 -22.94 2.07
N LYS A 356 -4.93 -21.91 2.24
CA LYS A 356 -5.86 -21.77 3.34
C LYS A 356 -7.20 -21.29 2.81
N LEU A 357 -8.25 -22.00 3.11
CA LEU A 357 -9.61 -21.68 2.66
C LEU A 357 -10.53 -21.49 3.88
N HIS A 358 -11.34 -20.43 3.86
CA HIS A 358 -12.36 -20.12 4.86
C HIS A 358 -11.83 -20.06 6.31
N SER A 359 -10.66 -19.51 6.54
CA SER A 359 -10.20 -19.22 7.90
C SER A 359 -10.91 -18.00 8.45
N VAL A 360 -11.10 -17.96 9.77
CA VAL A 360 -11.59 -16.73 10.41
C VAL A 360 -10.42 -15.91 10.91
N GLU A 361 -10.25 -14.74 10.32
CA GLU A 361 -9.25 -13.77 10.71
C GLU A 361 -9.87 -12.77 11.69
N ARG A 362 -9.29 -12.69 12.90
CA ARG A 362 -9.78 -11.85 13.99
C ARG A 362 -8.98 -10.57 14.09
N PHE A 363 -9.66 -9.45 13.92
CA PHE A 363 -9.11 -8.12 14.15
C PHE A 363 -9.61 -7.56 15.49
N SER A 364 -9.22 -6.33 15.84
CA SER A 364 -9.56 -5.71 17.13
C SER A 364 -11.07 -5.60 17.36
N HIS A 365 -11.85 -5.27 16.34
CA HIS A 365 -13.29 -4.97 16.46
C HIS A 365 -14.19 -5.89 15.61
N VAL A 366 -13.62 -6.57 14.63
CA VAL A 366 -14.36 -7.42 13.69
C VAL A 366 -13.61 -8.71 13.41
N MET A 367 -14.32 -9.69 12.85
CA MET A 367 -13.75 -10.89 12.25
C MET A 367 -14.21 -11.03 10.80
N HIS A 368 -13.36 -11.58 9.95
CA HIS A 368 -13.62 -11.81 8.53
C HIS A 368 -13.34 -13.26 8.16
N ILE A 369 -13.97 -13.73 7.07
CA ILE A 369 -13.53 -14.95 6.39
C ILE A 369 -12.32 -14.61 5.55
N GLY A 370 -11.22 -15.32 5.77
CA GLY A 370 -9.97 -15.15 5.03
C GLY A 370 -9.57 -16.42 4.28
N SER A 371 -8.89 -16.25 3.18
CA SER A 371 -8.23 -17.32 2.44
C SER A 371 -6.86 -16.87 1.97
N THR A 372 -5.99 -17.82 1.66
CA THR A 372 -4.66 -17.56 1.12
C THR A 372 -4.55 -18.23 -0.25
N VAL A 373 -4.32 -17.45 -1.27
CA VAL A 373 -4.01 -17.93 -2.62
C VAL A 373 -2.53 -17.72 -2.88
N ARG A 374 -1.85 -18.77 -3.33
CA ARG A 374 -0.42 -18.79 -3.63
C ARG A 374 -0.18 -19.15 -5.09
N GLY A 375 0.91 -18.62 -5.67
CA GLY A 375 1.44 -19.04 -6.96
C GLY A 375 2.97 -18.86 -6.99
N GLU A 376 3.68 -19.63 -7.80
CA GLU A 376 5.09 -19.42 -8.06
C GLU A 376 5.22 -18.57 -9.32
N ILE A 377 5.86 -17.39 -9.24
CA ILE A 377 5.97 -16.49 -10.39
C ILE A 377 6.75 -17.17 -11.53
N ASP A 378 6.28 -17.02 -12.76
CA ASP A 378 7.00 -17.49 -13.95
C ASP A 378 8.26 -16.63 -14.16
N GLU A 379 9.33 -17.22 -14.67
CA GLU A 379 10.64 -16.55 -14.88
C GLU A 379 10.57 -15.35 -15.84
N LYS A 380 9.50 -15.23 -16.63
CA LYS A 380 9.28 -14.12 -17.58
C LYS A 380 8.61 -12.91 -16.94
N HIS A 381 8.13 -13.07 -15.71
CA HIS A 381 7.36 -12.07 -14.99
C HIS A 381 8.12 -11.57 -13.76
N ASP A 382 7.75 -10.37 -13.33
CA ASP A 382 8.35 -9.69 -12.18
C ASP A 382 7.29 -9.02 -11.27
N ALA A 383 7.75 -8.21 -10.33
CA ALA A 383 6.88 -7.51 -9.40
C ALA A 383 5.91 -6.52 -10.09
N PHE A 384 6.32 -5.91 -11.20
CA PHE A 384 5.45 -5.00 -11.95
C PHE A 384 4.34 -5.76 -12.66
N ASP A 385 4.65 -6.91 -13.28
CA ASP A 385 3.63 -7.78 -13.87
C ASP A 385 2.65 -8.28 -12.80
N ALA A 386 3.13 -8.51 -11.56
CA ALA A 386 2.27 -8.91 -10.45
C ALA A 386 1.28 -7.80 -10.06
N ILE A 387 1.72 -6.54 -10.01
CA ILE A 387 0.83 -5.40 -9.79
C ILE A 387 -0.18 -5.29 -10.93
N GLU A 388 0.26 -5.33 -12.19
CA GLU A 388 -0.59 -5.20 -13.37
C GLU A 388 -1.62 -6.32 -13.50
N ALA A 389 -1.28 -7.54 -13.08
CA ALA A 389 -2.18 -8.68 -13.10
C ALA A 389 -3.30 -8.61 -12.06
N VAL A 390 -3.00 -8.03 -10.88
CA VAL A 390 -3.92 -8.04 -9.73
C VAL A 390 -4.69 -6.73 -9.60
N LEU A 391 -4.09 -5.59 -9.97
CA LEU A 391 -4.71 -4.27 -9.86
C LEU A 391 -5.81 -4.05 -10.92
N PRO A 392 -6.98 -3.51 -10.53
CA PRO A 392 -7.43 -3.30 -9.15
C PRO A 392 -7.90 -4.61 -8.52
N ALA A 393 -7.87 -4.64 -7.18
CA ALA A 393 -8.40 -5.76 -6.42
C ALA A 393 -9.88 -6.02 -6.73
N GLY A 394 -10.32 -7.27 -6.64
CA GLY A 394 -11.73 -7.64 -6.83
C GLY A 394 -12.67 -6.95 -5.86
N THR A 395 -12.22 -6.76 -4.62
CA THR A 395 -12.94 -6.04 -3.56
C THR A 395 -13.11 -4.55 -3.83
N LEU A 396 -12.43 -3.99 -4.84
CA LEU A 396 -12.53 -2.59 -5.26
C LEU A 396 -13.05 -2.40 -6.70
N SER A 397 -13.28 -3.49 -7.43
CA SER A 397 -13.75 -3.48 -8.82
C SER A 397 -15.06 -4.23 -8.98
N GLY A 398 -15.03 -5.52 -9.10
CA GLY A 398 -16.19 -6.39 -9.29
C GLY A 398 -15.89 -7.60 -10.15
N ALA A 399 -16.92 -8.32 -10.55
CA ALA A 399 -16.82 -9.55 -11.32
C ALA A 399 -17.88 -9.58 -12.44
N PRO A 400 -17.49 -9.89 -13.71
CA PRO A 400 -16.12 -9.97 -14.23
C PRO A 400 -15.36 -8.63 -14.15
N LYS A 401 -14.07 -8.68 -13.79
CA LYS A 401 -13.25 -7.51 -13.41
C LYS A 401 -13.26 -6.41 -14.47
N ILE A 402 -12.91 -6.72 -15.72
CA ILE A 402 -12.76 -5.73 -16.79
C ILE A 402 -14.09 -5.01 -17.06
N ARG A 403 -15.20 -5.75 -17.17
CA ARG A 403 -16.52 -5.13 -17.39
C ARG A 403 -16.94 -4.26 -16.20
N ALA A 404 -16.68 -4.72 -14.97
CA ALA A 404 -16.95 -3.92 -13.79
C ALA A 404 -16.13 -2.60 -13.79
N CYS A 405 -14.86 -2.64 -14.16
CA CYS A 405 -14.01 -1.43 -14.26
C CYS A 405 -14.50 -0.46 -15.33
N GLN A 406 -14.96 -0.95 -16.50
CA GLN A 406 -15.59 -0.12 -17.53
C GLN A 406 -16.83 0.61 -16.99
N LEU A 407 -17.72 -0.13 -16.33
CA LEU A 407 -18.94 0.43 -15.73
C LEU A 407 -18.63 1.41 -14.59
N ILE A 408 -17.61 1.17 -13.80
CA ILE A 408 -17.15 2.11 -12.78
C ILE A 408 -16.75 3.45 -13.42
N GLY A 409 -15.96 3.40 -14.50
CA GLY A 409 -15.60 4.59 -15.26
C GLY A 409 -16.82 5.35 -15.80
N GLU A 410 -17.80 4.62 -16.37
CA GLU A 410 -19.02 5.20 -16.90
C GLU A 410 -19.93 5.81 -15.82
N LEU A 411 -20.08 5.13 -14.67
CA LEU A 411 -21.01 5.52 -13.62
C LEU A 411 -20.45 6.61 -12.70
N GLU A 412 -19.19 6.49 -12.29
CA GLU A 412 -18.54 7.48 -11.41
C GLU A 412 -18.02 8.69 -12.20
N ASN A 413 -17.62 8.51 -13.45
CA ASN A 413 -16.99 9.55 -14.29
C ASN A 413 -16.01 10.44 -13.53
N ASN A 414 -15.21 9.84 -12.68
CA ASN A 414 -14.27 10.56 -11.82
C ASN A 414 -13.07 9.70 -11.50
N LYS A 415 -11.86 10.24 -11.71
CA LYS A 415 -10.61 9.57 -11.41
C LYS A 415 -10.54 9.18 -9.93
N ARG A 416 -10.29 7.91 -9.65
CA ARG A 416 -10.19 7.40 -8.28
C ARG A 416 -8.88 7.78 -7.62
N GLY A 417 -7.81 7.92 -8.40
CA GLY A 417 -6.49 8.25 -7.91
C GLY A 417 -5.93 7.14 -7.01
N ILE A 418 -5.42 7.51 -5.84
CA ILE A 418 -4.79 6.57 -4.91
C ILE A 418 -5.77 5.51 -4.40
N TYR A 419 -7.03 5.89 -4.17
CA TYR A 419 -8.04 4.98 -3.64
C TYR A 419 -8.27 3.76 -4.54
N GLY A 420 -8.14 2.57 -3.96
CA GLY A 420 -8.28 1.30 -4.67
C GLY A 420 -7.05 0.91 -5.48
N GLY A 421 -5.98 1.69 -5.40
CA GLY A 421 -4.68 1.38 -5.97
C GLY A 421 -3.83 0.48 -5.06
N ALA A 422 -2.54 0.37 -5.37
CA ALA A 422 -1.53 -0.36 -4.60
C ALA A 422 -0.62 0.60 -3.84
N ILE A 423 -0.39 0.37 -2.55
CA ILE A 423 0.60 1.10 -1.74
C ILE A 423 1.56 0.09 -1.12
N GLY A 424 2.87 0.38 -1.18
CA GLY A 424 3.88 -0.47 -0.58
C GLY A 424 5.26 -0.25 -1.14
N TYR A 425 6.02 -1.33 -1.28
CA TYR A 425 7.38 -1.29 -1.78
C TYR A 425 7.69 -2.40 -2.78
N ILE A 426 8.66 -2.13 -3.66
CA ILE A 426 9.35 -3.10 -4.51
C ILE A 426 10.83 -3.01 -4.18
N ASP A 427 11.39 -4.11 -3.64
CA ASP A 427 12.77 -4.18 -3.14
C ASP A 427 13.78 -4.42 -4.27
N PHE A 428 15.04 -4.01 -4.08
CA PHE A 428 16.13 -4.24 -5.02
C PHE A 428 16.47 -5.72 -5.27
N THR A 429 15.94 -6.63 -4.46
CA THR A 429 16.05 -8.08 -4.64
C THR A 429 14.90 -8.66 -5.49
N GLY A 430 13.93 -7.84 -5.90
CA GLY A 430 12.74 -8.24 -6.63
C GLY A 430 11.56 -8.67 -5.74
N ASN A 431 11.70 -8.63 -4.42
CA ASN A 431 10.58 -8.83 -3.50
C ASN A 431 9.65 -7.61 -3.52
N MET A 432 8.39 -7.83 -3.18
CA MET A 432 7.37 -6.79 -3.13
C MET A 432 6.35 -7.09 -2.05
N ASP A 433 5.88 -6.05 -1.38
CA ASP A 433 4.74 -6.14 -0.47
C ASP A 433 3.86 -4.90 -0.64
N THR A 434 2.60 -5.11 -1.03
CA THR A 434 1.64 -4.05 -1.34
C THR A 434 0.28 -4.33 -0.73
N CYS A 435 -0.33 -3.29 -0.20
CA CYS A 435 -1.73 -3.32 0.24
C CYS A 435 -2.64 -2.59 -0.74
N ILE A 436 -3.95 -2.85 -0.62
CA ILE A 436 -4.99 -2.09 -1.31
C ILE A 436 -5.10 -0.72 -0.63
N ALA A 437 -5.08 0.35 -1.41
CA ALA A 437 -5.19 1.72 -0.90
C ALA A 437 -6.63 2.06 -0.48
N ILE A 438 -7.03 1.57 0.68
CA ILE A 438 -8.31 1.84 1.36
C ILE A 438 -8.08 2.31 2.79
N ARG A 439 -9.10 2.92 3.40
CA ARG A 439 -8.98 3.52 4.75
C ARG A 439 -7.84 4.53 4.82
N ILE A 440 -7.76 5.38 3.81
CA ILE A 440 -6.72 6.39 3.63
C ILE A 440 -7.31 7.80 3.71
N ALA A 441 -6.50 8.73 4.21
CA ALA A 441 -6.64 10.15 4.00
C ALA A 441 -5.42 10.63 3.19
N TYR A 442 -5.66 11.38 2.13
CA TYR A 442 -4.56 11.93 1.33
C TYR A 442 -4.79 13.41 1.05
N LYS A 443 -3.70 14.16 1.11
CA LYS A 443 -3.69 15.62 0.95
C LYS A 443 -3.06 15.97 -0.38
N LYS A 444 -3.74 16.84 -1.13
CA LYS A 444 -3.27 17.42 -2.40
C LYS A 444 -4.00 18.75 -2.64
N ASN A 445 -3.36 19.72 -3.31
CA ASN A 445 -3.96 20.99 -3.71
C ASN A 445 -4.66 21.76 -2.57
N GLY A 446 -4.13 21.69 -1.33
CA GLY A 446 -4.74 22.37 -0.17
C GLY A 446 -6.05 21.72 0.32
N LYS A 447 -6.35 20.52 -0.13
CA LYS A 447 -7.50 19.73 0.28
C LYS A 447 -7.06 18.39 0.86
N VAL A 448 -7.90 17.82 1.72
CA VAL A 448 -7.81 16.42 2.13
C VAL A 448 -8.96 15.64 1.48
N PHE A 449 -8.66 14.40 1.10
CA PHE A 449 -9.59 13.48 0.47
C PHE A 449 -9.67 12.19 1.27
N VAL A 450 -10.89 11.69 1.41
CA VAL A 450 -11.21 10.34 1.91
C VAL A 450 -12.20 9.72 0.94
N ARG A 451 -11.90 8.51 0.44
CA ARG A 451 -12.80 7.80 -0.47
C ARG A 451 -13.11 6.42 0.08
N SER A 452 -14.33 5.98 -0.13
CA SER A 452 -14.82 4.67 0.32
C SER A 452 -15.90 4.18 -0.63
N GLY A 453 -16.17 2.87 -0.62
CA GLY A 453 -17.11 2.26 -1.53
C GLY A 453 -17.93 1.15 -0.90
N ALA A 454 -18.98 0.75 -1.61
CA ALA A 454 -19.85 -0.36 -1.27
C ALA A 454 -19.95 -1.34 -2.45
N GLY A 455 -20.02 -2.63 -2.14
CA GLY A 455 -20.21 -3.71 -3.11
C GLY A 455 -21.68 -3.84 -3.47
N ILE A 456 -22.02 -3.60 -4.73
CA ILE A 456 -23.40 -3.63 -5.23
C ILE A 456 -23.67 -4.99 -5.86
N VAL A 457 -24.72 -5.62 -5.38
CA VAL A 457 -25.32 -6.88 -5.88
C VAL A 457 -26.78 -6.70 -6.23
N ALA A 458 -27.42 -7.70 -6.81
CA ALA A 458 -28.81 -7.61 -7.27
C ALA A 458 -29.79 -7.16 -6.16
N ASP A 459 -29.59 -7.61 -4.93
CA ASP A 459 -30.45 -7.34 -3.76
C ASP A 459 -30.03 -6.09 -2.98
N SER A 460 -29.00 -5.35 -3.42
CA SER A 460 -28.55 -4.12 -2.77
C SER A 460 -29.67 -3.08 -2.70
N VAL A 461 -29.75 -2.41 -1.55
CA VAL A 461 -30.67 -1.30 -1.30
C VAL A 461 -29.89 0.00 -1.39
N PRO A 462 -30.18 0.89 -2.37
CA PRO A 462 -29.35 2.06 -2.67
C PRO A 462 -29.02 2.94 -1.46
N GLU A 463 -30.00 3.20 -0.61
CA GLU A 463 -29.84 4.04 0.58
C GLU A 463 -28.89 3.40 1.61
N LYS A 464 -28.94 2.06 1.76
CA LYS A 464 -28.04 1.32 2.66
C LYS A 464 -26.63 1.32 2.15
N GLU A 465 -26.45 1.18 0.83
CA GLU A 465 -25.10 1.21 0.21
C GLU A 465 -24.47 2.59 0.33
N PHE A 466 -25.28 3.67 0.19
CA PHE A 466 -24.80 5.01 0.47
C PHE A 466 -24.35 5.16 1.92
N GLU A 467 -25.17 4.69 2.88
CA GLU A 467 -24.84 4.74 4.31
C GLU A 467 -23.59 3.90 4.65
N GLU A 468 -23.45 2.74 4.03
CA GLU A 468 -22.24 1.88 4.17
C GLU A 468 -20.99 2.63 3.68
N CYS A 469 -21.08 3.27 2.51
CA CYS A 469 -19.99 4.07 1.97
C CYS A 469 -19.57 5.17 2.96
N ILE A 470 -20.51 5.94 3.50
CA ILE A 470 -20.23 6.98 4.50
C ILE A 470 -19.65 6.37 5.79
N ASN A 471 -20.19 5.24 6.26
CA ASN A 471 -19.72 4.58 7.48
C ASN A 471 -18.27 4.11 7.35
N LYS A 472 -17.87 3.60 6.19
CA LYS A 472 -16.48 3.18 5.92
C LYS A 472 -15.48 4.35 5.94
N ALA A 473 -15.93 5.57 5.64
CA ALA A 473 -15.10 6.78 5.72
C ALA A 473 -14.90 7.31 7.15
N LYS A 474 -15.79 6.95 8.08
CA LYS A 474 -15.85 7.54 9.43
C LYS A 474 -14.53 7.45 10.20
N ALA A 475 -13.81 6.33 10.12
CA ALA A 475 -12.55 6.18 10.86
C ALA A 475 -11.50 7.19 10.40
N SER A 476 -11.35 7.37 9.07
CA SER A 476 -10.41 8.36 8.51
C SER A 476 -10.84 9.80 8.81
N LEU A 477 -12.14 10.10 8.72
CA LEU A 477 -12.67 11.43 9.09
C LEU A 477 -12.48 11.71 10.58
N LYS A 478 -12.74 10.73 11.43
CA LYS A 478 -12.53 10.87 12.89
C LYS A 478 -11.06 11.10 13.24
N ALA A 479 -10.16 10.42 12.53
CA ALA A 479 -8.73 10.65 12.69
C ALA A 479 -8.31 12.08 12.31
N LEU A 480 -8.88 12.63 11.23
CA LEU A 480 -8.65 14.02 10.82
C LEU A 480 -9.16 15.03 11.87
N GLU A 481 -10.32 14.77 12.46
CA GLU A 481 -10.87 15.62 13.55
C GLU A 481 -9.98 15.57 14.79
N LEU A 482 -9.67 14.37 15.29
CA LEU A 482 -8.89 14.19 16.50
C LEU A 482 -7.43 14.63 16.35
N ALA A 483 -6.88 14.60 15.13
CA ALA A 483 -5.50 15.02 14.87
C ALA A 483 -5.25 16.50 15.22
N GLN A 484 -6.29 17.33 15.24
CA GLN A 484 -6.20 18.75 15.62
C GLN A 484 -5.91 18.95 17.11
N GLU A 485 -6.28 17.98 17.95
CA GLU A 485 -6.10 18.01 19.41
C GLU A 485 -4.78 17.37 19.86
N VAL A 486 -4.07 16.71 18.93
CA VAL A 486 -2.81 16.04 19.24
C VAL A 486 -1.69 17.05 19.30
N GLU A 487 -1.11 17.22 20.48
CA GLU A 487 0.10 18.03 20.65
C GLU A 487 1.27 17.47 19.84
N GLY A 488 2.05 18.38 19.25
CA GLY A 488 3.17 18.10 18.37
C GLY A 488 4.39 17.44 19.04
#